data_e5556f4de5f0c118482d1826a5ef2f0a
#
_entry.id   e5556f4de5f0c118482d1826a5ef2f0a
#
_cell.length_a   1.000
_cell.length_b   1.000
_cell.length_c   1.000
_cell.angle_alpha   90.00
_cell.angle_beta   90.00
_cell.angle_gamma   90.00
#
_symmetry.space_group_name_H-M   'P 1'
#
loop_
_entity.id
_entity.type
_entity.pdbx_description
1 polymer ?
#
loop_
_entity_poly.entity_id
_entity_poly.type
_entity_poly.pdbx_seq_one_letter_code
_entity_poly.pdbx_strand_id
1 'polypeptide(L)'
;HCMKILVGSTGFVGGNILAVENFDGAYHRADIQTAYGSKPDLLVYAGVPAVKFIANKNPQADMDYIYEAQKNISKIAPKQIVLISTIDVLKNPVFVDEDAVVNTEGLPAYGLNRYKLELWVREHYPEALIVRLPGLFGMNLKKNFIYDILHPIPSMLAADKFIRFAKQEPLLK
;
A
#
# COMPACT_ATOMS: atom_id res chain seq x y z
N HIS A 1 16.07 -5.36 18.35
CA HIS A 1 15.79 -5.71 16.94
C HIS A 1 14.38 -5.28 16.55
N CYS A 2 14.27 -4.51 15.51
CA CYS A 2 12.99 -4.09 14.94
C CYS A 2 12.49 -5.16 13.99
N MET A 3 11.38 -5.82 14.33
CA MET A 3 10.78 -6.86 13.50
C MET A 3 9.97 -6.23 12.37
N LYS A 4 10.40 -6.46 11.13
CA LYS A 4 9.72 -6.00 9.92
C LYS A 4 9.22 -7.18 9.09
N ILE A 5 7.96 -7.14 8.70
CA ILE A 5 7.40 -8.12 7.78
C ILE A 5 6.72 -7.45 6.58
N LEU A 6 6.68 -8.16 5.47
CA LEU A 6 6.06 -7.74 4.24
C LEU A 6 4.94 -8.70 3.85
N VAL A 7 3.82 -8.17 3.43
CA VAL A 7 2.73 -8.92 2.78
C VAL A 7 2.62 -8.48 1.33
N GLY A 8 2.46 -9.45 0.44
CA GLY A 8 2.44 -9.22 -1.01
C GLY A 8 3.76 -9.56 -1.69
N SER A 9 4.49 -10.51 -1.16
CA SER A 9 5.86 -10.86 -1.57
C SER A 9 5.98 -11.30 -3.03
N THR A 10 4.92 -11.84 -3.62
CA THR A 10 4.91 -12.31 -5.01
C THR A 10 4.43 -11.28 -6.02
N GLY A 11 3.91 -10.14 -5.55
CA GLY A 11 3.47 -9.05 -6.40
C GLY A 11 4.62 -8.17 -6.90
N PHE A 12 4.31 -7.31 -7.88
CA PHE A 12 5.31 -6.39 -8.45
C PHE A 12 5.93 -5.48 -7.39
N VAL A 13 5.10 -4.80 -6.61
CA VAL A 13 5.57 -3.84 -5.61
C VAL A 13 6.32 -4.55 -4.49
N GLY A 14 5.73 -5.61 -3.93
CA GLY A 14 6.36 -6.40 -2.87
C GLY A 14 7.69 -7.01 -3.31
N GLY A 15 7.76 -7.52 -4.52
CA GLY A 15 8.99 -8.07 -5.10
C GLY A 15 10.08 -7.01 -5.23
N ASN A 16 9.74 -5.80 -5.66
CA ASN A 16 10.69 -4.70 -5.74
C ASN A 16 11.21 -4.29 -4.35
N ILE A 17 10.34 -4.25 -3.36
CA ILE A 17 10.72 -3.93 -1.99
C ILE A 17 11.68 -4.98 -1.44
N LEU A 18 11.38 -6.27 -1.63
CA LEU A 18 12.25 -7.37 -1.18
C LEU A 18 13.62 -7.39 -1.86
N ALA A 19 13.71 -6.87 -3.08
CA ALA A 19 14.99 -6.80 -3.80
C ALA A 19 15.97 -5.82 -3.17
N VAL A 20 15.51 -4.87 -2.35
CA VAL A 20 16.36 -3.80 -1.81
C VAL A 20 16.36 -3.71 -0.29
N GLU A 21 15.42 -4.34 0.40
CA GLU A 21 15.32 -4.31 1.86
C GLU A 21 15.18 -5.73 2.42
N ASN A 22 15.77 -5.94 3.60
CA ASN A 22 15.64 -7.18 4.33
C ASN A 22 14.45 -7.13 5.27
N PHE A 23 13.67 -8.21 5.28
CA PHE A 23 12.54 -8.39 6.18
C PHE A 23 12.73 -9.68 6.98
N ASP A 24 12.19 -9.68 8.19
CA ASP A 24 12.19 -10.86 9.06
C ASP A 24 11.22 -11.94 8.55
N GLY A 25 10.21 -11.52 7.81
CA GLY A 25 9.26 -12.43 7.14
C GLY A 25 8.64 -11.74 5.94
N ALA A 26 8.36 -12.52 4.90
CA ALA A 26 7.69 -12.08 3.69
C ALA A 26 6.62 -13.08 3.32
N TYR A 27 5.39 -12.61 3.14
CA TYR A 27 4.22 -13.47 3.02
C TYR A 27 3.40 -13.12 1.80
N HIS A 28 2.74 -14.12 1.26
CA HIS A 28 1.74 -13.97 0.22
C HIS A 28 0.45 -14.67 0.66
N ARG A 29 -0.55 -14.67 -0.19
CA ARG A 29 -1.89 -15.14 0.16
C ARG A 29 -1.92 -16.57 0.69
N ALA A 30 -1.05 -17.45 0.19
CA ALA A 30 -1.06 -18.87 0.56
C ALA A 30 -0.51 -19.13 1.97
N ASP A 31 0.36 -18.27 2.49
CA ASP A 31 1.05 -18.52 3.76
C ASP A 31 0.87 -17.41 4.81
N ILE A 32 0.06 -16.41 4.51
CA ILE A 32 -0.09 -15.24 5.39
C ILE A 32 -0.58 -15.60 6.80
N GLN A 33 -1.31 -16.69 6.96
CA GLN A 33 -1.79 -17.13 8.27
C GLN A 33 -0.65 -17.42 9.25
N THR A 34 0.53 -17.76 8.74
CA THR A 34 1.70 -17.99 9.59
C THR A 34 2.23 -16.71 10.25
N ALA A 35 1.84 -15.56 9.73
CA ALA A 35 2.17 -14.26 10.31
C ALA A 35 1.17 -13.78 11.38
N TYR A 36 0.01 -14.42 11.50
CA TYR A 36 -1.01 -14.01 12.45
C TYR A 36 -0.49 -14.08 13.88
N GLY A 37 -0.72 -13.03 14.65
CA GLY A 37 -0.27 -12.94 16.03
C GLY A 37 1.20 -12.59 16.21
N SER A 38 1.94 -12.37 15.14
CA SER A 38 3.38 -12.06 15.22
C SER A 38 3.69 -10.68 15.78
N LYS A 39 2.75 -9.74 15.70
CA LYS A 39 2.87 -8.38 16.26
C LYS A 39 4.18 -7.68 15.87
N PRO A 40 4.49 -7.58 14.56
CA PRO A 40 5.73 -6.95 14.13
C PRO A 40 5.77 -5.46 14.49
N ASP A 41 6.96 -4.91 14.60
CA ASP A 41 7.13 -3.48 14.78
C ASP A 41 6.67 -2.70 13.55
N LEU A 42 6.92 -3.26 12.36
CA LEU A 42 6.49 -2.68 11.10
C LEU A 42 5.91 -3.74 10.18
N LEU A 43 4.72 -3.48 9.65
CA LEU A 43 4.11 -4.25 8.56
C LEU A 43 4.08 -3.37 7.31
N VAL A 44 4.68 -3.85 6.23
CA VAL A 44 4.48 -3.28 4.90
C VAL A 44 3.44 -4.12 4.19
N TYR A 45 2.28 -3.53 3.92
CA TYR A 45 1.16 -4.24 3.29
C TYR A 45 1.04 -3.84 1.83
N ALA A 46 1.43 -4.75 0.94
CA ALA A 46 1.36 -4.61 -0.51
C ALA A 46 0.56 -5.77 -1.14
N GLY A 47 -0.35 -6.37 -0.35
CA GLY A 47 -1.05 -7.59 -0.73
C GLY A 47 -2.39 -7.39 -1.45
N VAL A 48 -2.83 -6.15 -1.67
CA VAL A 48 -4.07 -5.89 -2.39
C VAL A 48 -3.81 -5.99 -3.89
N PRO A 49 -4.60 -6.79 -4.63
CA PRO A 49 -4.40 -6.94 -6.08
C PRO A 49 -4.50 -5.60 -6.82
N ALA A 50 -3.67 -5.43 -7.85
CA ALA A 50 -3.56 -4.19 -8.61
C ALA A 50 -4.13 -4.33 -10.03
N VAL A 51 -5.21 -5.10 -10.21
CA VAL A 51 -5.85 -5.34 -11.51
C VAL A 51 -7.12 -4.51 -11.64
N LYS A 52 -6.94 -3.29 -12.10
CA LYS A 52 -7.98 -2.27 -12.23
C LYS A 52 -9.19 -2.73 -13.04
N PHE A 53 -8.94 -3.35 -14.17
CA PHE A 53 -10.00 -3.82 -15.08
C PHE A 53 -10.93 -4.83 -14.39
N ILE A 54 -10.36 -5.79 -13.67
CA ILE A 54 -11.13 -6.82 -12.97
C ILE A 54 -11.93 -6.19 -11.82
N ALA A 55 -11.30 -5.32 -11.04
CA ALA A 55 -11.96 -4.62 -9.94
C ALA A 55 -13.17 -3.80 -10.40
N ASN A 56 -13.02 -3.04 -11.49
CA ASN A 56 -14.09 -2.20 -12.00
C ASN A 56 -15.22 -3.03 -12.60
N LYS A 57 -14.92 -4.20 -13.15
CA LYS A 57 -15.91 -5.12 -13.72
C LYS A 57 -16.67 -5.88 -12.64
N ASN A 58 -16.03 -6.22 -11.54
CA ASN A 58 -16.65 -6.93 -10.41
C ASN A 58 -16.29 -6.25 -9.08
N PRO A 59 -16.99 -5.14 -8.75
CA PRO A 59 -16.68 -4.35 -7.56
C PRO A 59 -16.79 -5.12 -6.24
N GLN A 60 -17.74 -6.06 -6.14
CA GLN A 60 -17.93 -6.82 -4.90
C GLN A 60 -16.79 -7.81 -4.68
N ALA A 61 -16.34 -8.52 -5.70
CA ALA A 61 -15.19 -9.40 -5.59
C ALA A 61 -13.92 -8.61 -5.23
N ASP A 62 -13.78 -7.42 -5.76
CA ASP A 62 -12.69 -6.53 -5.40
C ASP A 62 -12.78 -6.08 -3.92
N MET A 63 -13.98 -5.76 -3.45
CA MET A 63 -14.19 -5.38 -2.05
C MET A 63 -13.86 -6.53 -1.10
N ASP A 64 -14.05 -7.77 -1.51
CA ASP A 64 -13.67 -8.94 -0.71
C ASP A 64 -12.16 -8.98 -0.45
N TYR A 65 -11.34 -8.54 -1.39
CA TYR A 65 -9.89 -8.37 -1.16
C TYR A 65 -9.59 -7.29 -0.12
N ILE A 66 -10.40 -6.23 -0.08
CA ILE A 66 -10.24 -5.18 0.93
C ILE A 66 -10.58 -5.73 2.32
N TYR A 67 -11.67 -6.48 2.46
CA TYR A 67 -12.03 -7.12 3.71
C TYR A 67 -10.97 -8.15 4.15
N GLU A 68 -10.40 -8.90 3.21
CA GLU A 68 -9.29 -9.80 3.48
C GLU A 68 -8.06 -9.04 4.01
N ALA A 69 -7.74 -7.90 3.41
CA ALA A 69 -6.65 -7.05 3.89
C ALA A 69 -6.88 -6.56 5.33
N GLN A 70 -8.08 -6.11 5.63
CA GLN A 70 -8.46 -5.67 6.99
C GLN A 70 -8.31 -6.81 7.99
N LYS A 71 -8.78 -8.00 7.65
CA LYS A 71 -8.65 -9.20 8.47
C LYS A 71 -7.19 -9.55 8.71
N ASN A 72 -6.39 -9.58 7.65
CA ASN A 72 -4.97 -9.92 7.74
C ASN A 72 -4.22 -8.94 8.64
N ILE A 73 -4.43 -7.64 8.44
CA ILE A 73 -3.80 -6.61 9.25
C ILE A 73 -4.20 -6.76 10.72
N SER A 74 -5.49 -6.95 11.00
CA SER A 74 -5.98 -7.11 12.36
C SER A 74 -5.38 -8.33 13.05
N LYS A 75 -5.26 -9.45 12.34
CA LYS A 75 -4.73 -10.70 12.90
C LYS A 75 -3.21 -10.69 13.05
N ILE A 76 -2.50 -10.00 12.18
CA ILE A 76 -1.05 -9.77 12.31
C ILE A 76 -0.79 -8.86 13.51
N ALA A 77 -1.64 -7.89 13.75
CA ALA A 77 -1.56 -6.94 14.86
C ALA A 77 -0.24 -6.19 14.93
N PRO A 78 0.18 -5.50 13.84
CA PRO A 78 1.43 -4.75 13.84
C PRO A 78 1.36 -3.52 14.74
N LYS A 79 2.53 -2.99 15.12
CA LYS A 79 2.61 -1.71 15.84
C LYS A 79 2.49 -0.53 14.88
N GLN A 80 3.12 -0.63 13.70
CA GLN A 80 3.06 0.39 12.65
C GLN A 80 2.83 -0.26 11.30
N ILE A 81 2.22 0.51 10.38
CA ILE A 81 1.89 0.05 9.02
C ILE A 81 2.40 1.04 7.99
N VAL A 82 2.99 0.51 6.93
CA VAL A 82 3.09 1.17 5.62
C VAL A 82 2.12 0.45 4.70
N LEU A 83 1.08 1.16 4.26
CA LEU A 83 0.10 0.64 3.30
C LEU A 83 0.45 1.11 1.90
N ILE A 84 0.62 0.17 0.99
CA ILE A 84 0.77 0.48 -0.44
C ILE A 84 -0.62 0.60 -1.05
N SER A 85 -0.95 1.80 -1.51
CA SER A 85 -2.22 2.16 -2.11
C SER A 85 -2.00 2.69 -3.54
N THR A 86 -2.92 3.44 -4.08
CA THR A 86 -2.91 3.90 -5.46
C THR A 86 -3.36 5.35 -5.57
N ILE A 87 -2.80 6.08 -6.54
CA ILE A 87 -3.31 7.40 -6.90
C ILE A 87 -4.74 7.35 -7.47
N ASP A 88 -5.23 6.17 -7.84
CA ASP A 88 -6.59 6.00 -8.37
C ASP A 88 -7.70 6.26 -7.33
N VAL A 89 -7.34 6.47 -6.06
CA VAL A 89 -8.27 7.01 -5.07
C VAL A 89 -8.62 8.47 -5.37
N LEU A 90 -7.82 9.15 -6.18
CA LEU A 90 -8.07 10.51 -6.64
C LEU A 90 -8.80 10.49 -7.97
N LYS A 91 -9.87 11.26 -8.08
CA LYS A 91 -10.70 11.32 -9.29
C LYS A 91 -9.92 11.85 -10.50
N ASN A 92 -9.01 12.78 -10.25
CA ASN A 92 -8.09 13.32 -11.26
C ASN A 92 -6.69 13.37 -10.65
N PRO A 93 -5.89 12.32 -10.80
CA PRO A 93 -4.57 12.23 -10.16
C PRO A 93 -3.51 13.09 -10.82
N VAL A 94 -3.80 13.72 -11.94
CA VAL A 94 -2.85 14.60 -12.66
C VAL A 94 -2.86 15.97 -11.96
N PHE A 95 -1.66 16.48 -11.63
CA PHE A 95 -1.46 17.80 -11.02
C PHE A 95 -2.02 17.98 -9.61
N VAL A 96 -2.23 16.90 -8.86
CA VAL A 96 -2.58 16.99 -7.44
C VAL A 96 -1.40 16.61 -6.56
N ASP A 97 -1.38 17.11 -5.33
CA ASP A 97 -0.37 16.78 -4.31
C ASP A 97 -0.90 15.79 -3.28
N GLU A 98 -0.09 15.50 -2.27
CA GLU A 98 -0.43 14.55 -1.21
C GLU A 98 -1.64 15.02 -0.36
N ASP A 99 -1.87 16.32 -0.29
CA ASP A 99 -2.93 16.93 0.50
C ASP A 99 -4.28 16.95 -0.23
N ALA A 100 -4.34 16.47 -1.46
CA ALA A 100 -5.56 16.52 -2.25
C ALA A 100 -6.71 15.80 -1.55
N VAL A 101 -7.84 16.48 -1.39
CA VAL A 101 -9.06 15.93 -0.82
C VAL A 101 -9.63 14.88 -1.79
N VAL A 102 -10.00 13.72 -1.24
CA VAL A 102 -10.58 12.64 -2.05
C VAL A 102 -12.06 12.92 -2.29
N ASN A 103 -12.44 13.01 -3.57
CA ASN A 103 -13.84 13.08 -4.00
C ASN A 103 -14.26 11.70 -4.52
N THR A 104 -15.18 11.06 -3.79
CA THR A 104 -15.62 9.69 -4.12
C THR A 104 -16.75 9.64 -5.13
N GLU A 105 -17.38 10.78 -5.45
CA GLU A 105 -18.48 10.81 -6.41
C GLU A 105 -18.03 10.37 -7.79
N GLY A 106 -18.64 9.32 -8.32
CA GLY A 106 -18.32 8.77 -9.64
C GLY A 106 -16.97 8.06 -9.73
N LEU A 107 -16.28 7.87 -8.58
CA LEU A 107 -14.99 7.18 -8.57
C LEU A 107 -15.17 5.70 -8.93
N PRO A 108 -14.38 5.15 -9.88
CA PRO A 108 -14.46 3.73 -10.20
C PRO A 108 -14.15 2.84 -8.99
N ALA A 109 -14.67 1.62 -9.01
CA ALA A 109 -14.59 0.70 -7.88
C ALA A 109 -13.15 0.43 -7.42
N TYR A 110 -12.20 0.31 -8.34
CA TYR A 110 -10.80 0.09 -8.00
C TYR A 110 -10.28 1.16 -7.03
N GLY A 111 -10.44 2.42 -7.39
CA GLY A 111 -10.01 3.53 -6.54
C GLY A 111 -10.86 3.67 -5.28
N LEU A 112 -12.19 3.56 -5.43
CA LEU A 112 -13.11 3.68 -4.29
C LEU A 112 -12.83 2.64 -3.21
N ASN A 113 -12.67 1.38 -3.58
CA ASN A 113 -12.44 0.30 -2.63
C ASN A 113 -11.08 0.47 -1.92
N ARG A 114 -10.05 0.88 -2.63
CA ARG A 114 -8.74 1.14 -2.01
C ARG A 114 -8.78 2.35 -1.09
N TYR A 115 -9.57 3.35 -1.42
CA TYR A 115 -9.81 4.47 -0.50
C TYR A 115 -10.50 4.01 0.80
N LYS A 116 -11.46 3.10 0.70
CA LYS A 116 -12.10 2.51 1.89
C LYS A 116 -11.07 1.81 2.78
N LEU A 117 -10.10 1.10 2.18
CA LEU A 117 -9.02 0.50 2.95
C LEU A 117 -8.14 1.55 3.62
N GLU A 118 -7.79 2.63 2.92
CA GLU A 118 -7.02 3.73 3.50
C GLU A 118 -7.72 4.31 4.73
N LEU A 119 -9.03 4.56 4.63
CA LEU A 119 -9.82 5.08 5.75
C LEU A 119 -9.82 4.14 6.95
N TRP A 120 -10.01 2.84 6.69
CA TRP A 120 -9.98 1.83 7.74
C TRP A 120 -8.60 1.76 8.43
N VAL A 121 -7.53 1.78 7.64
CA VAL A 121 -6.16 1.75 8.18
C VAL A 121 -5.90 3.00 9.03
N ARG A 122 -6.27 4.18 8.56
CA ARG A 122 -6.08 5.43 9.32
C ARG A 122 -6.87 5.46 10.62
N GLU A 123 -8.06 4.87 10.62
CA GLU A 123 -8.87 4.79 11.83
C GLU A 123 -8.22 3.91 12.89
N HIS A 124 -7.66 2.77 12.49
CA HIS A 124 -7.07 1.80 13.40
C HIS A 124 -5.59 2.07 13.69
N TYR A 125 -4.90 2.74 12.79
CA TYR A 125 -3.47 3.06 12.88
C TYR A 125 -3.26 4.51 12.45
N PRO A 126 -3.50 5.48 13.35
CA PRO A 126 -3.40 6.91 13.00
C PRO A 126 -2.02 7.34 12.50
N GLU A 127 -0.96 6.61 12.89
CA GLU A 127 0.41 6.90 12.47
C GLU A 127 0.84 6.14 11.22
N ALA A 128 -0.09 5.43 10.56
CA ALA A 128 0.21 4.69 9.35
C ALA A 128 0.70 5.61 8.24
N LEU A 129 1.70 5.15 7.50
CA LEU A 129 2.11 5.79 6.25
C LEU A 129 1.36 5.13 5.10
N ILE A 130 0.64 5.94 4.32
CA ILE A 130 -0.08 5.46 3.15
C ILE A 130 0.64 5.96 1.90
N VAL A 131 1.11 5.02 1.08
CA VAL A 131 1.88 5.30 -0.12
C VAL A 131 0.99 5.09 -1.34
N ARG A 132 0.61 6.17 -2.00
CA ARG A 132 -0.22 6.13 -3.21
C ARG A 132 0.67 6.07 -4.44
N LEU A 133 0.74 4.90 -5.07
CA LEU A 133 1.55 4.69 -6.26
C LEU A 133 0.75 4.93 -7.53
N PRO A 134 1.37 5.47 -8.58
CA PRO A 134 0.76 5.52 -9.91
C PRO A 134 0.68 4.11 -10.51
N GLY A 135 -0.01 3.99 -11.64
CA GLY A 135 0.03 2.74 -12.41
C GLY A 135 1.48 2.34 -12.70
N LEU A 136 1.82 1.07 -12.42
CA LEU A 136 3.20 0.61 -12.44
C LEU A 136 3.64 -0.01 -13.78
N PHE A 137 2.75 -0.06 -14.75
CA PHE A 137 3.07 -0.63 -16.06
C PHE A 137 4.19 0.18 -16.73
N GLY A 138 5.27 -0.50 -17.08
CA GLY A 138 6.44 0.16 -17.70
C GLY A 138 7.26 1.04 -16.76
N MET A 139 7.01 0.97 -15.45
CA MET A 139 7.69 1.78 -14.44
C MET A 139 8.58 0.92 -13.56
N ASN A 140 9.58 1.54 -12.95
CA ASN A 140 10.51 0.90 -12.03
C ASN A 140 10.54 1.66 -10.71
N LEU A 141 10.54 0.93 -9.59
CA LEU A 141 10.67 1.53 -8.27
C LEU A 141 12.15 1.73 -7.92
N LYS A 142 12.53 2.98 -7.68
CA LYS A 142 13.91 3.31 -7.30
C LYS A 142 14.22 2.85 -5.88
N LYS A 143 15.45 2.38 -5.67
CA LYS A 143 15.92 1.92 -4.36
C LYS A 143 15.84 3.00 -3.29
N ASN A 144 16.23 4.23 -3.61
CA ASN A 144 16.16 5.33 -2.65
C ASN A 144 14.73 5.68 -2.26
N PHE A 145 13.78 5.58 -3.19
CA PHE A 145 12.36 5.78 -2.86
C PHE A 145 11.86 4.70 -1.89
N ILE A 146 12.19 3.44 -2.15
CA ILE A 146 11.83 2.33 -1.25
C ILE A 146 12.46 2.55 0.13
N TYR A 147 13.74 2.93 0.18
CA TYR A 147 14.41 3.27 1.42
C TYR A 147 13.66 4.37 2.19
N ASP A 148 13.29 5.45 1.50
CA ASP A 148 12.62 6.60 2.12
C ASP A 148 11.26 6.26 2.72
N ILE A 149 10.47 5.41 2.06
CA ILE A 149 9.16 5.00 2.62
C ILE A 149 9.30 4.05 3.82
N LEU A 150 10.40 3.31 3.90
CA LEU A 150 10.66 2.40 5.03
C LEU A 150 11.41 3.09 6.18
N HIS A 151 12.04 4.23 5.91
CA HIS A 151 12.78 5.04 6.89
C HIS A 151 12.36 6.51 6.78
N PRO A 152 11.06 6.81 7.02
CA PRO A 152 10.56 8.16 6.81
C PRO A 152 11.18 9.14 7.79
N ILE A 153 11.59 10.31 7.29
CA ILE A 153 12.05 11.40 8.15
C ILE A 153 10.84 12.09 8.80
N PRO A 154 10.99 12.69 9.99
CA PRO A 154 9.86 13.29 10.71
C PRO A 154 9.07 14.33 9.90
N SER A 155 9.72 15.10 9.03
CA SER A 155 9.07 16.09 8.19
C SER A 155 8.10 15.47 7.17
N MET A 156 8.32 14.24 6.75
CA MET A 156 7.42 13.53 5.84
C MET A 156 6.14 13.05 6.54
N LEU A 157 6.17 12.92 7.88
CA LEU A 157 5.06 12.42 8.68
C LEU A 157 4.24 13.54 9.33
N ALA A 158 4.71 14.79 9.25
CA ALA A 158 4.22 15.86 10.11
C ALA A 158 2.82 16.38 9.74
N ALA A 159 2.48 16.49 8.48
CA ALA A 159 1.26 17.15 8.03
C ALA A 159 0.17 16.19 7.55
N ASP A 160 0.53 15.24 6.71
CA ASP A 160 -0.35 14.16 6.30
C ASP A 160 0.44 12.85 6.26
N LYS A 161 -0.25 11.76 6.34
CA LYS A 161 0.37 10.43 6.36
C LYS A 161 0.35 9.78 4.96
N PHE A 162 0.28 10.61 3.93
CA PHE A 162 0.21 10.16 2.55
C PHE A 162 1.48 10.54 1.80
N ILE A 163 2.04 9.60 1.07
CA ILE A 163 3.07 9.85 0.08
C ILE A 163 2.54 9.43 -1.28
N ARG A 164 2.55 10.39 -2.22
CA ARG A 164 2.29 10.13 -3.62
C ARG A 164 3.60 10.09 -4.35
N PHE A 165 3.89 8.99 -5.01
CA PHE A 165 5.10 8.90 -5.80
C PHE A 165 4.87 9.46 -7.20
N ALA A 166 5.41 10.65 -7.45
CA ALA A 166 5.23 11.38 -8.71
C ALA A 166 6.41 11.22 -9.69
N LYS A 167 7.52 10.63 -9.25
CA LYS A 167 8.76 10.56 -10.03
C LYS A 167 9.25 9.14 -10.21
N GLN A 168 8.47 8.32 -10.88
CA GLN A 168 8.97 7.06 -11.38
C GLN A 168 9.52 7.25 -12.77
N GLU A 169 10.66 6.63 -13.03
CA GLU A 169 11.22 6.62 -14.38
C GLU A 169 10.69 5.43 -15.15
N PRO A 170 10.31 5.59 -16.43
CA PRO A 170 9.96 4.47 -17.28
C PRO A 170 11.11 3.45 -17.30
N LEU A 171 10.75 2.16 -17.38
CA LEU A 171 11.76 1.12 -17.61
C LEU A 171 12.46 1.41 -18.94
N LEU A 172 13.77 1.52 -18.91
CA LEU A 172 14.57 1.61 -20.13
C LEU A 172 14.44 0.27 -20.85
N LYS A 173 14.00 0.33 -22.11
CA LYS A 173 13.90 -0.84 -22.98
C LYS A 173 15.28 -1.27 -23.47
#